data_2dd9f1c92d3e429566e3b7ca30141870
#
_entry.id   2dd9f1c92d3e429566e3b7ca30141870
#
_cell.length_a   1.000
_cell.length_b   1.000
_cell.length_c   1.000
_cell.angle_alpha   90.00
_cell.angle_beta   90.00
_cell.angle_gamma   90.00
#
_symmetry.space_group_name_H-M   'P 1'
#
loop_
_entity.id
_entity.type
_entity.pdbx_description
1 polymer ?
#
loop_
_entity_poly.entity_id
_entity_poly.type
_entity_poly.pdbx_seq_one_letter_code
_entity_poly.pdbx_strand_id
1 'polypeptide(L)'
;DYQAAPIKITFRYEIPDYALKGEKEMFFRPLVMNNLYNQVRSYLRIDTSLKERKYGFKDGCSRLVELDETIQLPAGYKLANADKNETMQGTGADFEGSLAQQGNKVLLHNKLALKKRVYEAADWDSFRNAVNAHKAYGEYLVIKK
;
A
#
# COMPACT_ATOMS: atom_id res chain seq x y z
N ASP A 1 -19.85 -22.79 -10.78
CA ASP A 1 -18.92 -22.05 -11.61
C ASP A 1 -18.08 -21.11 -10.72
N TYR A 2 -16.85 -21.52 -10.41
CA TYR A 2 -15.93 -20.76 -9.53
C TYR A 2 -15.43 -19.45 -10.17
N GLN A 3 -15.74 -19.19 -11.43
CA GLN A 3 -15.46 -17.93 -12.12
C GLN A 3 -16.60 -16.90 -11.96
N ALA A 4 -17.76 -17.33 -11.51
CA ALA A 4 -18.96 -16.47 -11.44
C ALA A 4 -19.03 -15.60 -10.18
N ALA A 5 -18.24 -15.88 -9.15
CA ALA A 5 -18.22 -15.07 -7.93
C ALA A 5 -16.79 -14.93 -7.37
N PRO A 6 -16.44 -13.78 -6.81
CA PRO A 6 -15.14 -13.60 -6.18
C PRO A 6 -14.99 -14.51 -4.97
N ILE A 7 -13.80 -15.08 -4.79
CA ILE A 7 -13.46 -15.83 -3.59
C ILE A 7 -13.37 -14.84 -2.43
N LYS A 8 -14.17 -15.07 -1.39
CA LYS A 8 -14.11 -14.30 -0.14
C LYS A 8 -13.48 -15.15 0.94
N ILE A 9 -12.37 -14.69 1.47
CA ILE A 9 -11.69 -15.33 2.60
C ILE A 9 -11.73 -14.36 3.77
N THR A 10 -12.16 -14.82 4.94
CA THR A 10 -12.20 -14.02 6.17
C THR A 10 -11.26 -14.64 7.18
N PHE A 11 -10.35 -13.84 7.70
CA PHE A 11 -9.45 -14.22 8.77
C PHE A 11 -9.75 -13.41 10.04
N ARG A 12 -9.66 -14.04 11.18
CA ARG A 12 -9.64 -13.38 12.48
C ARG A 12 -8.39 -13.85 13.23
N TYR A 13 -7.60 -12.89 13.69
CA TYR A 13 -6.37 -13.19 14.42
C TYR A 13 -6.09 -12.08 15.44
N GLU A 14 -5.22 -12.38 16.38
CA GLU A 14 -4.69 -11.46 17.37
C GLU A 14 -3.17 -11.54 17.32
N ILE A 15 -2.51 -10.38 17.39
CA ILE A 15 -1.05 -10.30 17.41
C ILE A 15 -0.65 -9.53 18.64
N PRO A 16 -0.23 -10.22 19.72
CA PRO A 16 0.28 -9.56 20.91
C PRO A 16 1.48 -8.68 20.59
N ASP A 17 1.56 -7.53 21.25
CA ASP A 17 2.69 -6.59 21.17
C ASP A 17 3.06 -6.16 19.73
N TYR A 18 2.07 -6.04 18.85
CA TYR A 18 2.28 -5.64 17.44
C TYR A 18 2.89 -4.26 17.30
N ALA A 19 2.47 -3.30 18.15
CA ALA A 19 3.01 -1.95 18.14
C ALA A 19 4.26 -1.86 19.02
N LEU A 20 5.32 -1.24 18.51
CA LEU A 20 6.48 -0.85 19.28
C LEU A 20 6.10 0.32 20.19
N LYS A 21 6.32 0.17 21.50
CA LYS A 21 5.94 1.16 22.50
C LYS A 21 7.16 2.00 22.88
N GLY A 22 7.02 3.33 22.74
CA GLY A 22 7.89 4.32 23.36
C GLY A 22 7.24 4.90 24.63
N GLU A 23 7.85 5.91 25.23
CA GLU A 23 7.32 6.56 26.45
C GLU A 23 5.97 7.26 26.21
N LYS A 24 5.82 7.99 25.11
CA LYS A 24 4.64 8.80 24.76
C LYS A 24 4.06 8.49 23.39
N GLU A 25 4.66 7.56 22.69
CA GLU A 25 4.29 7.23 21.32
C GLU A 25 4.33 5.73 21.07
N MET A 26 3.62 5.28 20.06
CA MET A 26 3.67 3.92 19.55
C MET A 26 3.92 3.97 18.04
N PHE A 27 4.61 2.94 17.56
CA PHE A 27 4.96 2.77 16.16
C PHE A 27 4.41 1.42 15.68
N PHE A 28 3.73 1.43 14.56
CA PHE A 28 3.27 0.19 13.93
C PHE A 28 3.18 0.37 12.42
N ARG A 29 3.19 -0.72 11.70
CA ARG A 29 2.90 -0.72 10.26
C ARG A 29 1.47 -1.14 10.01
N PRO A 30 0.80 -0.56 9.00
CA PRO A 30 -0.50 -1.07 8.56
C PRO A 30 -0.41 -2.56 8.23
N LEU A 31 -1.28 -3.36 8.81
CA LEU A 31 -1.13 -4.82 8.78
C LEU A 31 -1.40 -5.40 7.40
N VAL A 32 -2.48 -4.95 6.76
CA VAL A 32 -2.88 -5.41 5.43
C VAL A 32 -1.83 -5.01 4.41
N MET A 33 -1.42 -3.73 4.42
CA MET A 33 -0.36 -3.22 3.55
C MET A 33 0.95 -3.97 3.70
N ASN A 34 1.33 -4.31 4.93
CA ASN A 34 2.64 -4.91 5.18
C ASN A 34 2.67 -6.42 4.91
N ASN A 35 1.64 -7.16 5.29
CA ASN A 35 1.64 -8.62 5.20
C ASN A 35 1.05 -9.15 3.89
N LEU A 36 -0.11 -8.69 3.48
CA LEU A 36 -0.70 -9.13 2.21
C LEU A 36 0.05 -8.53 1.02
N TYR A 37 0.45 -7.27 1.14
CA TYR A 37 1.22 -6.62 0.09
C TYR A 37 2.62 -7.20 -0.10
N ASN A 38 3.32 -7.58 0.95
CA ASN A 38 4.62 -8.23 0.83
C ASN A 38 4.54 -9.56 0.08
N GLN A 39 3.44 -10.30 0.20
CA GLN A 39 3.19 -11.48 -0.63
C GLN A 39 2.98 -11.10 -2.10
N VAL A 40 2.19 -10.07 -2.38
CA VAL A 40 1.97 -9.55 -3.74
C VAL A 40 3.24 -8.92 -4.30
N ARG A 41 4.02 -8.21 -3.48
CA ARG A 41 5.31 -7.60 -3.84
C ARG A 41 6.36 -8.61 -4.25
N SER A 42 6.34 -9.82 -3.69
CA SER A 42 7.27 -10.87 -4.10
C SER A 42 7.12 -11.24 -5.59
N TYR A 43 5.97 -10.94 -6.18
CA TYR A 43 5.72 -11.08 -7.61
C TYR A 43 6.19 -9.87 -8.44
N LEU A 44 6.35 -8.70 -7.81
CA LEU A 44 6.95 -7.52 -8.45
C LEU A 44 8.48 -7.60 -8.36
N ARG A 45 9.08 -8.49 -9.13
CA ARG A 45 10.53 -8.65 -9.23
C ARG A 45 11.24 -7.49 -9.94
N ILE A 46 10.60 -6.32 -9.98
CA ILE A 46 11.11 -5.16 -10.70
C ILE A 46 11.73 -4.22 -9.69
N ASP A 47 13.02 -3.97 -9.86
CA ASP A 47 13.75 -3.02 -9.05
C ASP A 47 13.34 -1.59 -9.42
N THR A 48 12.64 -0.91 -8.51
CA THR A 48 12.20 0.48 -8.65
C THR A 48 13.23 1.50 -8.16
N SER A 49 14.43 1.09 -7.78
CA SER A 49 15.54 1.98 -7.42
C SER A 49 16.14 2.69 -8.63
N LEU A 50 16.06 2.06 -9.80
CA LEU A 50 16.55 2.65 -11.04
C LEU A 50 15.78 3.94 -11.36
N LYS A 51 16.52 5.02 -11.59
CA LYS A 51 15.93 6.32 -11.97
C LYS A 51 15.33 6.29 -13.37
N GLU A 52 16.01 5.65 -14.29
CA GLU A 52 15.66 5.58 -15.71
C GLU A 52 15.82 4.15 -16.24
N ARG A 53 15.06 3.82 -17.28
CA ARG A 53 15.22 2.59 -18.04
C ARG A 53 15.47 2.89 -19.50
N LYS A 54 16.48 2.22 -20.06
CA LYS A 54 16.81 2.32 -21.49
C LYS A 54 15.96 1.38 -22.34
N TYR A 55 15.49 0.29 -21.76
CA TYR A 55 14.75 -0.75 -22.47
C TYR A 55 13.40 -1.01 -21.79
N GLY A 56 12.44 -1.46 -22.59
CA GLY A 56 11.18 -1.98 -22.08
C GLY A 56 11.37 -3.14 -21.10
N PHE A 57 10.32 -3.48 -20.40
CA PHE A 57 10.33 -4.57 -19.43
C PHE A 57 8.99 -5.32 -19.41
N LYS A 58 9.02 -6.53 -18.88
CA LYS A 58 7.84 -7.40 -18.79
C LYS A 58 7.55 -7.73 -17.33
N ASP A 59 6.29 -7.54 -16.93
CA ASP A 59 5.72 -8.08 -15.69
C ASP A 59 4.95 -9.37 -15.96
N GLY A 60 4.63 -10.13 -14.92
CA GLY A 60 3.88 -11.38 -15.02
C GLY A 60 2.46 -11.19 -15.57
N CYS A 61 1.77 -10.13 -15.14
CA CYS A 61 0.42 -9.78 -15.57
C CYS A 61 0.14 -8.30 -15.29
N SER A 62 -0.87 -7.75 -15.98
CA SER A 62 -1.54 -6.53 -15.50
C SER A 62 -2.32 -6.87 -14.23
N ARG A 63 -2.46 -5.94 -13.30
CA ARG A 63 -3.16 -6.18 -12.03
C ARG A 63 -3.73 -4.92 -11.41
N LEU A 64 -4.80 -5.11 -10.67
CA LEU A 64 -5.36 -4.13 -9.76
C LEU A 64 -5.23 -4.67 -8.35
N VAL A 65 -4.62 -3.87 -7.47
CA VAL A 65 -4.56 -4.14 -6.04
C VAL A 65 -5.25 -2.99 -5.33
N GLU A 66 -6.29 -3.29 -4.56
CA GLU A 66 -7.05 -2.31 -3.78
C GLU A 66 -7.10 -2.81 -2.34
N LEU A 67 -6.70 -1.95 -1.41
CA LEU A 67 -6.58 -2.26 0.00
C LEU A 67 -7.27 -1.16 0.81
N ASP A 68 -8.19 -1.58 1.68
CA ASP A 68 -8.84 -0.72 2.68
C ASP A 68 -8.51 -1.27 4.07
N GLU A 69 -7.97 -0.42 4.92
CA GLU A 69 -7.66 -0.78 6.28
C GLU A 69 -8.21 0.25 7.25
N THR A 70 -8.98 -0.20 8.24
CA THR A 70 -9.44 0.62 9.34
C THR A 70 -8.75 0.19 10.63
N ILE A 71 -7.96 1.09 11.20
CA ILE A 71 -7.16 0.82 12.39
C ILE A 71 -7.79 1.56 13.56
N GLN A 72 -8.23 0.81 14.58
CA GLN A 72 -8.77 1.37 15.81
C GLN A 72 -7.62 1.76 16.75
N LEU A 73 -7.53 3.06 17.06
CA LEU A 73 -6.52 3.56 18.00
C LEU A 73 -6.96 3.37 19.46
N PRO A 74 -6.03 3.17 20.39
CA PRO A 74 -6.32 3.23 21.80
C PRO A 74 -6.87 4.61 22.22
N ALA A 75 -7.65 4.63 23.29
CA ALA A 75 -8.24 5.88 23.79
C ALA A 75 -7.14 6.93 24.11
N GLY A 76 -7.36 8.15 23.64
CA GLY A 76 -6.44 9.28 23.87
C GLY A 76 -5.26 9.36 22.90
N TYR A 77 -5.08 8.39 21.99
CA TYR A 77 -4.04 8.44 20.99
C TYR A 77 -4.50 9.11 19.69
N LYS A 78 -3.60 9.84 19.07
CA LYS A 78 -3.79 10.49 17.77
C LYS A 78 -2.68 10.11 16.81
N LEU A 79 -3.01 10.05 15.53
CA LEU A 79 -2.03 9.87 14.48
C LEU A 79 -1.11 11.10 14.44
N ALA A 80 0.20 10.87 14.52
CA ALA A 80 1.19 11.93 14.42
C ALA A 80 1.63 12.20 12.98
N ASN A 81 1.40 11.24 12.09
CA ASN A 81 1.61 11.42 10.66
C ASN A 81 0.55 12.43 10.13
N ALA A 82 0.96 13.29 9.21
CA ALA A 82 0.00 14.15 8.50
C ALA A 82 -0.95 13.28 7.64
N ASP A 83 -2.18 13.76 7.50
CA ASP A 83 -3.10 13.20 6.53
C ASP A 83 -2.48 13.25 5.13
N LYS A 84 -2.67 12.17 4.37
CA LYS A 84 -2.16 12.04 3.00
C LYS A 84 -3.32 11.78 2.07
N ASN A 85 -3.26 12.42 0.92
CA ASN A 85 -4.16 12.14 -0.21
C ASN A 85 -3.35 12.32 -1.49
N GLU A 86 -3.19 11.26 -2.25
CA GLU A 86 -2.28 11.22 -3.39
C GLU A 86 -2.92 10.46 -4.54
N THR A 87 -2.91 11.04 -5.72
CA THR A 87 -3.42 10.43 -6.94
C THR A 87 -2.41 10.62 -8.06
N MET A 88 -2.07 9.55 -8.73
CA MET A 88 -1.18 9.53 -9.88
C MET A 88 -1.85 8.78 -11.03
N GLN A 89 -1.75 9.32 -12.23
CA GLN A 89 -2.21 8.69 -13.46
C GLN A 89 -1.08 8.67 -14.47
N GLY A 90 -0.91 7.55 -15.12
CA GLY A 90 0.14 7.41 -16.11
C GLY A 90 -0.10 6.28 -17.12
N THR A 91 0.74 6.21 -18.13
CA THR A 91 0.61 5.19 -19.19
C THR A 91 0.92 3.79 -18.69
N GLY A 92 1.80 3.66 -17.71
CA GLY A 92 2.23 2.37 -17.15
C GLY A 92 1.41 1.94 -15.93
N ALA A 93 1.09 2.87 -15.06
CA ALA A 93 0.38 2.58 -13.83
C ALA A 93 -0.40 3.79 -13.32
N ASP A 94 -1.45 3.51 -12.54
CA ASP A 94 -2.15 4.50 -11.73
C ASP A 94 -2.00 4.16 -10.24
N PHE A 95 -2.04 5.19 -9.42
CA PHE A 95 -2.06 5.05 -7.97
C PHE A 95 -3.05 6.03 -7.36
N GLU A 96 -3.78 5.57 -6.37
CA GLU A 96 -4.64 6.36 -5.50
C GLU A 96 -4.42 5.90 -4.07
N GLY A 97 -4.15 6.83 -3.17
CA GLY A 97 -3.94 6.51 -1.76
C GLY A 97 -4.42 7.62 -0.85
N SER A 98 -5.01 7.23 0.27
CA SER A 98 -5.37 8.16 1.34
C SER A 98 -5.07 7.58 2.71
N LEU A 99 -4.72 8.44 3.64
CA LEU A 99 -4.52 8.16 5.05
C LEU A 99 -5.09 9.33 5.84
N ALA A 100 -6.07 9.07 6.69
CA ALA A 100 -6.69 10.09 7.53
C ALA A 100 -7.16 9.54 8.86
N GLN A 101 -7.16 10.38 9.90
CA GLN A 101 -7.77 10.02 11.17
C GLN A 101 -9.19 10.58 11.27
N GLN A 102 -10.13 9.73 11.65
CA GLN A 102 -11.52 10.10 11.97
C GLN A 102 -11.85 9.61 13.39
N GLY A 103 -11.91 10.54 14.33
CA GLY A 103 -12.09 10.19 15.75
C GLY A 103 -10.94 9.32 16.26
N ASN A 104 -11.25 8.12 16.71
CA ASN A 104 -10.26 7.13 17.16
C ASN A 104 -9.95 6.05 16.11
N LYS A 105 -10.29 6.28 14.85
CA LYS A 105 -9.99 5.38 13.74
C LYS A 105 -9.05 6.05 12.77
N VAL A 106 -8.07 5.31 12.29
CA VAL A 106 -7.26 5.66 11.13
C VAL A 106 -7.80 4.88 9.95
N LEU A 107 -8.15 5.59 8.89
CA LEU A 107 -8.62 5.04 7.63
C LEU A 107 -7.48 5.11 6.62
N LEU A 108 -7.12 3.98 6.06
CA LEU A 108 -6.13 3.86 5.01
C LEU A 108 -6.77 3.22 3.79
N HIS A 109 -6.70 3.91 2.67
CA HIS A 109 -7.06 3.39 1.35
C HIS A 109 -5.82 3.40 0.46
N ASN A 110 -5.70 2.38 -0.36
CA ASN A 110 -4.58 2.26 -1.29
C ASN A 110 -5.00 1.43 -2.50
N LYS A 111 -4.83 2.01 -3.70
CA LYS A 111 -5.20 1.39 -4.95
C LYS A 111 -4.08 1.56 -5.97
N LEU A 112 -3.54 0.46 -6.46
CA LEU A 112 -2.50 0.41 -7.48
C LEU A 112 -3.00 -0.36 -8.69
N ALA A 113 -3.01 0.27 -9.85
CA ALA A 113 -3.33 -0.36 -11.12
C ALA A 113 -2.07 -0.45 -12.00
N LEU A 114 -1.57 -1.66 -12.24
CA LEU A 114 -0.52 -1.94 -13.20
C LEU A 114 -1.19 -2.30 -14.53
N LYS A 115 -1.13 -1.38 -15.51
CA LYS A 115 -2.00 -1.39 -16.68
C LYS A 115 -1.57 -2.37 -17.77
N LYS A 116 -0.30 -2.72 -17.79
CA LYS A 116 0.31 -3.47 -18.90
C LYS A 116 1.00 -4.73 -18.38
N ARG A 117 1.20 -5.67 -19.27
CA ARG A 117 2.09 -6.81 -19.09
C ARG A 117 3.47 -6.54 -19.69
N VAL A 118 3.50 -5.83 -20.82
CA VAL A 118 4.72 -5.40 -21.49
C VAL A 118 4.73 -3.89 -21.51
N TYR A 119 5.80 -3.31 -21.01
CA TYR A 119 6.00 -1.89 -20.81
C TYR A 119 7.12 -1.40 -21.72
N GLU A 120 6.94 -0.24 -22.33
CA GLU A 120 7.99 0.49 -23.01
C GLU A 120 8.87 1.24 -21.99
N ALA A 121 10.07 1.66 -22.41
CA ALA A 121 10.92 2.47 -21.55
C ALA A 121 10.24 3.77 -21.07
N ALA A 122 9.39 4.37 -21.92
CA ALA A 122 8.63 5.58 -21.60
C ALA A 122 7.55 5.38 -20.50
N ASP A 123 7.13 4.15 -20.24
CA ASP A 123 6.17 3.85 -19.17
C ASP A 123 6.84 3.84 -17.79
N TRP A 124 8.18 3.84 -17.75
CA TRP A 124 8.94 3.58 -16.53
C TRP A 124 8.64 4.56 -15.41
N ASP A 125 8.62 5.84 -15.70
CA ASP A 125 8.42 6.87 -14.68
C ASP A 125 7.06 6.74 -14.00
N SER A 126 5.99 6.57 -14.77
CA SER A 126 4.65 6.37 -14.21
C SER A 126 4.55 5.07 -13.41
N PHE A 127 5.11 3.97 -13.91
CA PHE A 127 5.17 2.70 -13.21
C PHE A 127 5.94 2.81 -11.89
N ARG A 128 7.17 3.36 -11.95
CA ARG A 128 8.05 3.52 -10.80
C ARG A 128 7.43 4.41 -9.71
N ASN A 129 6.88 5.55 -10.12
CA ASN A 129 6.30 6.50 -9.17
C ASN A 129 5.06 5.92 -8.49
N ALA A 130 4.15 5.29 -9.22
CA ALA A 130 2.98 4.65 -8.65
C ALA A 130 3.34 3.51 -7.68
N VAL A 131 4.30 2.65 -8.04
CA VAL A 131 4.78 1.57 -7.15
C VAL A 131 5.46 2.11 -5.90
N ASN A 132 6.25 3.18 -6.02
CA ASN A 132 6.91 3.79 -4.86
C ASN A 132 5.91 4.51 -3.94
N ALA A 133 4.93 5.22 -4.50
CA ALA A 133 3.84 5.81 -3.73
C ALA A 133 3.07 4.72 -2.96
N HIS A 134 2.69 3.63 -3.62
CA HIS A 134 2.03 2.51 -2.98
C HIS A 134 2.86 1.94 -1.80
N LYS A 135 4.17 1.76 -1.96
CA LYS A 135 5.06 1.30 -0.88
C LYS A 135 5.07 2.24 0.32
N ALA A 136 5.02 3.56 0.09
CA ALA A 136 5.11 4.56 1.14
C ALA A 136 3.93 4.52 2.13
N TYR A 137 2.78 3.96 1.72
CA TYR A 137 1.63 3.74 2.62
C TYR A 137 1.80 2.52 3.54
N GLY A 138 2.77 1.65 3.28
CA GLY A 138 3.13 0.52 4.15
C GLY A 138 4.20 0.86 5.20
N GLU A 139 4.66 2.12 5.26
CA GLU A 139 5.66 2.55 6.25
C GLU A 139 5.06 2.72 7.65
N TYR A 140 5.93 2.98 8.63
CA TYR A 140 5.50 3.13 10.01
C TYR A 140 4.54 4.30 10.21
N LEU A 141 3.44 4.02 10.87
CA LEU A 141 2.56 5.00 11.47
C LEU A 141 2.99 5.26 12.91
N VAL A 142 2.94 6.52 13.30
CA VAL A 142 3.27 6.98 14.64
C VAL A 142 2.01 7.53 15.29
N ILE A 143 1.66 7.01 16.46
CA ILE A 143 0.57 7.57 17.28
C ILE A 143 1.12 8.11 18.58
N LYS A 144 0.57 9.24 19.03
CA LYS A 144 0.95 9.95 20.26
C LYS A 144 -0.26 10.14 21.15
N LYS A 145 -0.01 10.13 22.43
CA LYS A 145 -1.02 10.39 23.46
C LYS A 145 -1.23 11.87 23.65
#